data_70d47488272cf1c49f6483631c04b387
#
_entry.id   70d47488272cf1c49f6483631c04b387
#
_cell.length_a   1.000
_cell.length_b   1.000
_cell.length_c   1.000
_cell.angle_alpha   90.00
_cell.angle_beta   90.00
_cell.angle_gamma   90.00
#
_symmetry.space_group_name_H-M   'P 1'
#
loop_
_entity.id
_entity.type
_entity.pdbx_description
1 polymer ?
#
loop_
_entity_poly.entity_id
_entity_poly.type
_entity_poly.pdbx_seq_one_letter_code
_entity_poly.pdbx_strand_id
1 'polypeptide(L)'
;NFMDCGKASKELWPKSLVIGGGNIPTNDSKYIYDNLNCDFFDGLCIGEGEKPLLDLLTTNHKKKYLEKAMCWATQKKLKSPFPFISKHNFIENLDEIPFYDYSLCDMDRHGLNPAAPIDLKFEDGVNEGQEHAFHIMTSRGCPFVCTFCAAHRTHGRTMRYHSVERVENDLRKLKDLYGATKIIFQDDHLMGDKDRVYKILDIVGKFKLQSLYQNGLTLYALDRPMLEAFYKAGVRHLMLPVESGSERVLKELMKKPLKKHISERVAKDCRELGIYTNANCIIGMPGETKADMREGLKNLRRVKSNWFNIGIASPVIGSEMHELAQKKGYISKDTMGADFHKAVIHTEDWTPAYVQEMEYIFNLELNFVYNNDIEYEEYELALRGFMNVLRVRKDHAFAAYYAAVCNIKLGNKKEFERFLKLFEKYKNFPLWEKYCIEYNLTTARLKSIGNDKKKVTLNLTKFDGMDSHGAAKFGP
;
A
#
# COMPACT_ATOMS: atom_id res chain seq x y z
N ASN A 1 2.85 -19.57 5.29
CA ASN A 1 1.61 -20.02 4.61
C ASN A 1 1.87 -20.72 3.28
N PHE A 2 2.62 -20.13 2.31
CA PHE A 2 2.88 -20.77 1.02
C PHE A 2 3.59 -22.14 1.18
N MET A 3 4.63 -22.18 1.98
CA MET A 3 5.39 -23.40 2.30
C MET A 3 4.55 -24.40 3.09
N ASP A 4 3.83 -23.94 4.10
CA ASP A 4 3.01 -24.80 4.96
C ASP A 4 1.87 -25.46 4.16
N CYS A 5 1.23 -24.71 3.26
CA CYS A 5 0.21 -25.27 2.37
C CYS A 5 0.78 -26.33 1.44
N GLY A 6 1.96 -26.07 0.84
CA GLY A 6 2.63 -27.05 -0.04
C GLY A 6 2.99 -28.33 0.70
N LYS A 7 3.57 -28.20 1.89
CA LYS A 7 3.94 -29.35 2.74
C LYS A 7 2.71 -30.16 3.15
N ALA A 8 1.69 -29.51 3.70
CA ALA A 8 0.44 -30.16 4.10
C ALA A 8 -0.24 -30.86 2.91
N SER A 9 -0.25 -30.25 1.72
CA SER A 9 -0.79 -30.87 0.52
C SER A 9 -0.06 -32.16 0.16
N LYS A 10 1.25 -32.18 0.27
CA LYS A 10 2.05 -33.38 -0.03
C LYS A 10 1.87 -34.47 1.02
N GLU A 11 1.73 -34.09 2.27
CA GLU A 11 1.45 -35.03 3.37
C GLU A 11 0.06 -35.69 3.23
N LEU A 12 -0.95 -34.90 2.92
CA LEU A 12 -2.34 -35.39 2.75
C LEU A 12 -2.52 -36.19 1.45
N TRP A 13 -1.84 -35.80 0.38
CA TRP A 13 -1.95 -36.41 -0.95
C TRP A 13 -0.58 -36.76 -1.54
N PRO A 14 0.15 -37.78 -1.01
CA PRO A 14 1.53 -38.07 -1.39
C PRO A 14 1.73 -38.40 -2.88
N LYS A 15 0.69 -38.92 -3.53
CA LYS A 15 0.71 -39.28 -4.97
C LYS A 15 0.39 -38.12 -5.90
N SER A 16 -0.16 -37.02 -5.38
CA SER A 16 -0.52 -35.85 -6.17
C SER A 16 0.69 -34.99 -6.51
N LEU A 17 0.63 -34.31 -7.65
CA LEU A 17 1.56 -33.25 -7.97
C LEU A 17 1.22 -32.03 -7.12
N VAL A 18 2.20 -31.53 -6.38
CA VAL A 18 2.11 -30.27 -5.65
C VAL A 18 2.87 -29.22 -6.43
N ILE A 19 2.16 -28.20 -6.89
CA ILE A 19 2.73 -27.10 -7.67
C ILE A 19 2.47 -25.77 -6.98
N GLY A 20 3.38 -24.82 -7.17
CA GLY A 20 3.26 -23.46 -6.64
C GLY A 20 3.42 -22.42 -7.74
N GLY A 21 2.95 -21.21 -7.49
CA GLY A 21 3.07 -20.09 -8.43
C GLY A 21 2.88 -18.74 -7.74
N GLY A 22 2.83 -17.68 -8.54
CA GLY A 22 2.68 -16.30 -8.07
C GLY A 22 4.00 -15.54 -7.95
N ASN A 23 3.99 -14.41 -7.24
CA ASN A 23 5.11 -13.47 -7.23
C ASN A 23 6.40 -14.06 -6.62
N ILE A 24 6.30 -14.79 -5.52
CA ILE A 24 7.48 -15.33 -4.83
C ILE A 24 8.22 -16.36 -5.70
N PRO A 25 7.58 -17.44 -6.19
CA PRO A 25 8.24 -18.38 -7.11
C PRO A 25 8.76 -17.72 -8.40
N THR A 26 8.03 -16.76 -8.94
CA THR A 26 8.43 -16.03 -10.15
C THR A 26 9.73 -15.28 -9.94
N ASN A 27 9.92 -14.69 -8.77
CA ASN A 27 11.08 -13.86 -8.49
C ASN A 27 12.30 -14.65 -8.02
N ASP A 28 12.09 -15.71 -7.21
CA ASP A 28 13.21 -16.48 -6.66
C ASP A 28 12.90 -17.96 -6.40
N SER A 29 12.54 -18.68 -7.46
CA SER A 29 12.34 -20.14 -7.40
C SER A 29 13.60 -20.89 -6.97
N LYS A 30 14.79 -20.35 -7.30
CA LYS A 30 16.06 -20.97 -6.91
C LYS A 30 16.26 -20.92 -5.40
N TYR A 31 16.05 -19.77 -4.78
CA TYR A 31 16.16 -19.62 -3.33
C TYR A 31 15.19 -20.56 -2.59
N ILE A 32 13.96 -20.69 -3.09
CA ILE A 32 12.96 -21.59 -2.50
C ILE A 32 13.50 -23.02 -2.45
N TYR A 33 14.03 -23.55 -3.56
CA TYR A 33 14.54 -24.93 -3.60
C TYR A 33 15.86 -25.12 -2.84
N ASP A 34 16.74 -24.11 -2.83
CA ASP A 34 18.06 -24.24 -2.22
C ASP A 34 18.03 -24.05 -0.69
N ASN A 35 17.09 -23.26 -0.15
CA ASN A 35 17.14 -22.79 1.24
C ASN A 35 15.92 -23.14 2.11
N LEU A 36 14.78 -23.56 1.52
CA LEU A 36 13.55 -23.70 2.29
C LEU A 36 13.06 -25.15 2.46
N ASN A 37 13.89 -26.16 2.19
CA ASN A 37 13.52 -27.57 2.33
C ASN A 37 12.16 -27.91 1.69
N CYS A 38 11.97 -27.53 0.43
CA CYS A 38 10.69 -27.61 -0.26
C CYS A 38 10.61 -28.75 -1.29
N ASP A 39 11.18 -29.89 -0.99
CA ASP A 39 11.15 -31.10 -1.85
C ASP A 39 9.73 -31.59 -2.18
N PHE A 40 8.75 -31.09 -1.45
CA PHE A 40 7.33 -31.37 -1.68
C PHE A 40 6.77 -30.66 -2.91
N PHE A 41 7.38 -29.60 -3.46
CA PHE A 41 6.97 -29.00 -4.72
C PHE A 41 7.52 -29.76 -5.92
N ASP A 42 6.62 -30.31 -6.73
CA ASP A 42 6.99 -30.96 -8.01
C ASP A 42 7.35 -29.93 -9.09
N GLY A 43 6.87 -28.67 -8.97
CA GLY A 43 7.21 -27.56 -9.87
C GLY A 43 6.70 -26.23 -9.38
N LEU A 44 7.45 -25.16 -9.70
CA LEU A 44 7.09 -23.77 -9.42
C LEU A 44 6.86 -23.04 -10.74
N CYS A 45 5.65 -22.49 -10.93
CA CYS A 45 5.29 -21.72 -12.12
C CYS A 45 5.91 -20.32 -12.07
N ILE A 46 6.53 -19.91 -13.15
CA ILE A 46 7.19 -18.63 -13.33
C ILE A 46 6.40 -17.75 -14.29
N GLY A 47 6.05 -16.54 -13.86
CA GLY A 47 5.21 -15.60 -14.62
C GLY A 47 3.72 -15.87 -14.45
N GLU A 48 2.94 -15.66 -15.51
CA GLU A 48 1.50 -15.88 -15.50
C GLU A 48 1.17 -17.38 -15.51
N GLY A 49 0.22 -17.79 -14.68
CA GLY A 49 -0.04 -19.19 -14.39
C GLY A 49 -1.13 -19.83 -15.22
N GLU A 50 -2.02 -19.07 -15.85
CA GLU A 50 -3.24 -19.58 -16.48
C GLU A 50 -2.93 -20.59 -17.60
N LYS A 51 -2.14 -20.20 -18.58
CA LYS A 51 -1.76 -21.09 -19.69
C LYS A 51 -0.87 -22.27 -19.25
N PRO A 52 0.18 -22.05 -18.45
CA PRO A 52 0.99 -23.16 -17.92
C PRO A 52 0.20 -24.20 -17.12
N LEU A 53 -0.78 -23.73 -16.34
CA LEU A 53 -1.65 -24.66 -15.59
C LEU A 53 -2.58 -25.43 -16.51
N LEU A 54 -3.21 -24.78 -17.48
CA LEU A 54 -4.06 -25.43 -18.47
C LEU A 54 -3.29 -26.51 -19.25
N ASP A 55 -2.09 -26.17 -19.74
CA ASP A 55 -1.23 -27.10 -20.47
C ASP A 55 -0.81 -28.31 -19.58
N LEU A 56 -0.51 -28.05 -18.30
CA LEU A 56 -0.19 -29.11 -17.34
C LEU A 56 -1.40 -30.03 -17.08
N LEU A 57 -2.60 -29.47 -16.97
CA LEU A 57 -3.81 -30.27 -16.71
C LEU A 57 -4.20 -31.13 -17.90
N THR A 58 -4.02 -30.62 -19.12
CA THR A 58 -4.43 -31.30 -20.37
C THR A 58 -3.41 -32.34 -20.86
N THR A 59 -2.15 -32.24 -20.45
CA THR A 59 -1.13 -33.23 -20.87
C THR A 59 -1.27 -34.58 -20.16
N ASN A 60 -1.02 -35.67 -20.90
CA ASN A 60 -1.00 -37.03 -20.33
C ASN A 60 0.28 -37.33 -19.52
N HIS A 61 1.35 -36.58 -19.75
CA HIS A 61 2.67 -36.82 -19.15
C HIS A 61 3.12 -35.63 -18.26
N LYS A 62 2.37 -35.38 -17.20
CA LYS A 62 2.51 -34.17 -16.34
C LYS A 62 3.95 -33.96 -15.83
N LYS A 63 4.59 -34.98 -15.26
CA LYS A 63 5.98 -34.87 -14.76
C LYS A 63 6.97 -34.52 -15.87
N LYS A 64 6.83 -35.16 -17.05
CA LYS A 64 7.67 -34.84 -18.20
C LYS A 64 7.42 -33.45 -18.74
N TYR A 65 6.18 -32.95 -18.66
CA TYR A 65 5.84 -31.57 -19.02
C TYR A 65 6.53 -30.57 -18.08
N LEU A 66 6.44 -30.74 -16.77
CA LEU A 66 7.14 -29.89 -15.78
C LEU A 66 8.64 -29.79 -16.06
N GLU A 67 9.27 -30.90 -16.43
CA GLU A 67 10.72 -30.94 -16.73
C GLU A 67 11.07 -30.26 -18.07
N LYS A 68 10.16 -30.21 -19.04
CA LYS A 68 10.44 -29.67 -20.38
C LYS A 68 9.97 -28.24 -20.57
N ALA A 69 8.81 -27.87 -20.04
CA ALA A 69 8.21 -26.56 -20.26
C ALA A 69 9.00 -25.46 -19.56
N MET A 70 9.34 -24.39 -20.28
CA MET A 70 10.19 -23.30 -19.78
C MET A 70 9.59 -22.50 -18.63
N CYS A 71 8.28 -22.48 -18.51
CA CYS A 71 7.54 -21.76 -17.47
C CYS A 71 7.53 -22.46 -16.09
N TRP A 72 8.09 -23.63 -16.00
CA TRP A 72 8.15 -24.40 -14.76
C TRP A 72 9.60 -24.56 -14.26
N ALA A 73 9.87 -24.07 -13.06
CA ALA A 73 11.10 -24.37 -12.34
C ALA A 73 10.92 -25.64 -11.53
N THR A 74 11.76 -26.64 -11.74
CA THR A 74 11.85 -27.84 -10.91
C THR A 74 13.23 -27.91 -10.27
N GLN A 75 13.35 -28.61 -9.14
CA GLN A 75 14.64 -28.77 -8.46
C GLN A 75 15.71 -29.34 -9.40
N LYS A 76 15.33 -30.30 -10.24
CA LYS A 76 16.23 -30.92 -11.23
C LYS A 76 16.71 -29.89 -12.26
N LYS A 77 15.84 -29.07 -12.80
CA LYS A 77 16.23 -28.01 -13.77
C LYS A 77 17.18 -26.99 -13.14
N LEU A 78 16.90 -26.56 -11.91
CA LEU A 78 17.69 -25.54 -11.24
C LEU A 78 19.09 -26.03 -10.85
N LYS A 79 19.26 -27.36 -10.69
CA LYS A 79 20.58 -28.00 -10.51
C LYS A 79 21.38 -28.11 -11.82
N SER A 80 20.75 -27.88 -12.99
CA SER A 80 21.46 -27.85 -14.25
C SER A 80 22.34 -26.60 -14.35
N PRO A 81 23.55 -26.71 -14.95
CA PRO A 81 24.43 -25.54 -15.16
C PRO A 81 23.80 -24.47 -16.06
N PHE A 82 22.85 -24.88 -16.90
CA PHE A 82 22.13 -23.98 -17.80
C PHE A 82 20.62 -24.20 -17.64
N PRO A 83 20.00 -23.74 -16.55
CA PRO A 83 18.56 -23.92 -16.33
C PRO A 83 17.80 -23.13 -17.40
N PHE A 84 17.09 -23.84 -18.26
CA PHE A 84 16.28 -23.22 -19.32
C PHE A 84 14.88 -22.89 -18.77
N ILE A 85 14.77 -21.71 -18.13
CA ILE A 85 13.53 -21.19 -17.54
C ILE A 85 13.27 -19.81 -18.12
N SER A 86 12.08 -19.59 -18.69
CA SER A 86 11.65 -18.32 -19.24
C SER A 86 10.50 -17.74 -18.43
N LYS A 87 10.57 -16.42 -18.20
CA LYS A 87 9.52 -15.63 -17.56
C LYS A 87 8.52 -15.04 -18.58
N HIS A 88 8.68 -15.34 -19.86
CA HIS A 88 7.90 -14.73 -20.94
C HIS A 88 6.80 -15.69 -21.44
N ASN A 89 5.82 -15.95 -20.58
CA ASN A 89 4.62 -16.74 -20.92
C ASN A 89 3.36 -15.90 -20.74
N PHE A 90 3.43 -14.63 -21.13
CA PHE A 90 2.34 -13.69 -20.97
C PHE A 90 1.19 -13.99 -21.94
N ILE A 91 -0.04 -13.84 -21.46
CA ILE A 91 -1.24 -13.92 -22.26
C ILE A 91 -1.39 -12.61 -23.02
N GLU A 92 -1.32 -12.66 -24.35
CA GLU A 92 -1.40 -11.47 -25.21
C GLU A 92 -2.81 -10.86 -25.16
N ASN A 93 -3.82 -11.67 -25.36
CA ASN A 93 -5.22 -11.25 -25.29
C ASN A 93 -5.81 -11.63 -23.92
N LEU A 94 -5.97 -10.64 -23.03
CA LEU A 94 -6.50 -10.91 -21.69
C LEU A 94 -7.95 -11.38 -21.70
N ASP A 95 -8.73 -11.11 -22.74
CA ASP A 95 -10.14 -11.54 -22.84
C ASP A 95 -10.28 -13.06 -23.00
N GLU A 96 -9.20 -13.77 -23.33
CA GLU A 96 -9.17 -15.24 -23.35
C GLU A 96 -9.14 -15.83 -21.92
N ILE A 97 -8.82 -15.05 -20.89
CA ILE A 97 -8.85 -15.52 -19.51
C ILE A 97 -10.30 -15.66 -19.06
N PRO A 98 -10.73 -16.85 -18.60
CA PRO A 98 -12.11 -17.03 -18.17
C PRO A 98 -12.45 -16.16 -16.95
N PHE A 99 -13.72 -15.84 -16.79
CA PHE A 99 -14.20 -15.22 -15.55
C PHE A 99 -14.01 -16.19 -14.37
N TYR A 100 -13.65 -15.66 -13.20
CA TYR A 100 -13.48 -16.48 -11.99
C TYR A 100 -14.82 -17.08 -11.55
N ASP A 101 -14.82 -18.39 -11.31
CA ASP A 101 -15.98 -19.08 -10.78
C ASP A 101 -16.01 -18.98 -9.24
N TYR A 102 -16.65 -17.94 -8.74
CA TYR A 102 -16.82 -17.73 -7.31
C TYR A 102 -17.81 -18.70 -6.65
N SER A 103 -18.55 -19.52 -7.42
CA SER A 103 -19.40 -20.55 -6.84
C SER A 103 -18.63 -21.64 -6.10
N LEU A 104 -17.33 -21.74 -6.38
CA LEU A 104 -16.41 -22.66 -5.69
C LEU A 104 -15.96 -22.15 -4.32
N CYS A 105 -16.32 -20.92 -3.96
CA CYS A 105 -15.91 -20.27 -2.71
C CYS A 105 -17.12 -20.00 -1.82
N ASP A 106 -16.92 -20.09 -0.50
CA ASP A 106 -17.89 -19.60 0.48
C ASP A 106 -17.83 -18.07 0.51
N MET A 107 -18.68 -17.42 -0.29
CA MET A 107 -18.65 -15.97 -0.46
C MET A 107 -19.03 -15.19 0.79
N ASP A 108 -19.79 -15.78 1.71
CA ASP A 108 -20.12 -15.16 3.00
C ASP A 108 -18.87 -15.00 3.87
N ARG A 109 -17.87 -15.87 3.67
CA ARG A 109 -16.57 -15.76 4.35
C ARG A 109 -15.54 -14.94 3.58
N HIS A 110 -15.61 -14.91 2.26
CA HIS A 110 -14.59 -14.30 1.39
C HIS A 110 -14.99 -12.92 0.86
N GLY A 111 -16.28 -12.60 0.81
CA GLY A 111 -16.77 -11.31 0.31
C GLY A 111 -16.54 -10.12 1.25
N LEU A 112 -16.12 -10.37 2.48
CA LEU A 112 -15.82 -9.32 3.45
C LEU A 112 -14.37 -8.87 3.29
N ASN A 113 -14.14 -7.65 2.82
CA ASN A 113 -12.80 -7.07 2.83
C ASN A 113 -12.60 -6.21 4.08
N PRO A 114 -11.88 -6.70 5.12
CA PRO A 114 -11.57 -5.93 6.31
C PRO A 114 -10.57 -4.79 6.06
N ALA A 115 -10.00 -4.71 4.85
CA ALA A 115 -8.97 -3.73 4.50
C ALA A 115 -9.53 -2.39 3.99
N ALA A 116 -10.80 -2.08 4.18
CA ALA A 116 -11.27 -0.70 4.02
C ALA A 116 -10.68 0.12 5.18
N PRO A 117 -9.66 0.95 4.95
CA PRO A 117 -8.86 1.53 6.04
C PRO A 117 -9.62 2.56 6.88
N ILE A 118 -10.76 3.02 6.43
CA ILE A 118 -11.61 3.97 7.15
C ILE A 118 -13.05 3.65 6.77
N ASP A 119 -13.91 3.38 7.77
CA ASP A 119 -15.36 3.50 7.65
C ASP A 119 -15.71 4.97 7.37
N LEU A 120 -15.46 5.39 6.16
CA LEU A 120 -16.14 6.54 5.60
C LEU A 120 -17.57 6.04 5.44
N LYS A 121 -18.46 6.40 6.36
CA LYS A 121 -19.90 6.31 6.12
C LYS A 121 -20.15 7.18 4.90
N PHE A 122 -20.15 6.54 3.73
CA PHE A 122 -20.68 7.19 2.54
C PHE A 122 -22.17 7.41 2.82
N GLU A 123 -22.65 8.62 2.55
CA GLU A 123 -24.02 9.06 2.83
C GLU A 123 -25.12 8.18 2.18
N ASP A 124 -24.74 7.20 1.40
CA ASP A 124 -25.62 6.37 0.58
C ASP A 124 -26.07 5.04 1.25
N GLY A 125 -26.00 4.95 2.58
CA GLY A 125 -26.79 3.95 3.31
C GLY A 125 -26.45 2.47 3.08
N VAL A 126 -25.22 2.15 2.71
CA VAL A 126 -24.77 0.74 2.70
C VAL A 126 -24.60 0.28 4.14
N ASN A 127 -25.46 -0.62 4.59
CA ASN A 127 -25.45 -1.17 5.93
C ASN A 127 -24.10 -1.86 6.22
N GLU A 128 -23.45 -1.47 7.31
CA GLU A 128 -22.33 -2.19 7.89
C GLU A 128 -22.73 -3.67 8.07
N GLY A 129 -22.05 -4.58 7.39
CA GLY A 129 -22.29 -6.03 7.50
C GLY A 129 -22.72 -6.75 6.22
N GLN A 130 -23.00 -6.05 5.13
CA GLN A 130 -23.35 -6.63 3.82
C GLN A 130 -22.45 -6.18 2.67
N GLU A 131 -21.20 -5.81 2.97
CA GLU A 131 -20.25 -5.38 1.94
C GLU A 131 -19.61 -6.59 1.25
N HIS A 132 -20.08 -6.92 0.05
CA HIS A 132 -19.44 -7.90 -0.82
C HIS A 132 -18.40 -7.19 -1.70
N ALA A 133 -17.14 -7.30 -1.33
CA ALA A 133 -16.03 -6.70 -2.03
C ALA A 133 -15.27 -7.72 -2.89
N PHE A 134 -15.08 -7.41 -4.17
CA PHE A 134 -14.37 -8.26 -5.11
C PHE A 134 -13.15 -7.56 -5.69
N HIS A 135 -12.08 -8.32 -5.83
CA HIS A 135 -10.87 -7.85 -6.52
C HIS A 135 -10.99 -8.10 -8.02
N ILE A 136 -10.60 -7.11 -8.83
CA ILE A 136 -10.55 -7.22 -10.29
C ILE A 136 -9.23 -6.67 -10.80
N MET A 137 -8.69 -7.32 -11.82
CA MET A 137 -7.53 -6.83 -12.56
C MET A 137 -7.95 -6.64 -14.02
N THR A 138 -8.02 -5.39 -14.47
CA THR A 138 -8.51 -5.04 -15.80
C THR A 138 -7.40 -4.82 -16.82
N SER A 139 -6.17 -4.72 -16.35
CA SER A 139 -4.96 -4.62 -17.16
C SER A 139 -3.78 -5.28 -16.47
N ARG A 140 -2.78 -5.68 -17.24
CA ARG A 140 -1.52 -6.26 -16.74
C ARG A 140 -0.32 -5.57 -17.36
N GLY A 141 0.76 -5.52 -16.60
CA GLY A 141 2.01 -4.90 -16.98
C GLY A 141 2.14 -3.45 -16.52
N CYS A 142 3.39 -2.97 -16.46
CA CYS A 142 3.70 -1.60 -16.08
C CYS A 142 5.00 -1.16 -16.78
N PRO A 143 4.98 -0.09 -17.58
CA PRO A 143 6.17 0.34 -18.35
C PRO A 143 7.23 1.00 -17.48
N PHE A 144 6.91 1.37 -16.23
CA PHE A 144 7.84 2.09 -15.37
C PHE A 144 8.95 1.21 -14.82
N VAL A 145 10.07 1.87 -14.51
CA VAL A 145 11.30 1.24 -14.02
C VAL A 145 11.57 1.56 -12.55
N CYS A 146 10.50 1.73 -11.75
CA CYS A 146 10.65 2.03 -10.32
C CYS A 146 11.48 0.96 -9.64
N THR A 147 12.56 1.36 -8.96
CA THR A 147 13.59 0.46 -8.43
C THR A 147 13.09 -0.43 -7.28
N PHE A 148 12.09 0.04 -6.53
CA PHE A 148 11.50 -0.67 -5.39
C PHE A 148 10.41 -1.67 -5.79
N CYS A 149 9.95 -1.66 -7.07
CA CYS A 149 8.79 -2.42 -7.53
C CYS A 149 9.22 -3.65 -8.32
N ALA A 150 8.56 -4.79 -8.06
CA ALA A 150 8.78 -6.06 -8.76
C ALA A 150 7.60 -6.48 -9.67
N ALA A 151 6.55 -5.66 -9.85
CA ALA A 151 5.37 -6.01 -10.64
C ALA A 151 5.71 -6.44 -12.08
N HIS A 152 6.67 -5.78 -12.70
CA HIS A 152 7.15 -6.12 -14.04
C HIS A 152 7.74 -7.53 -14.18
N ARG A 153 8.11 -8.16 -13.07
CA ARG A 153 8.62 -9.56 -13.09
C ARG A 153 7.50 -10.55 -13.34
N THR A 154 6.28 -10.23 -12.91
CA THR A 154 5.12 -11.13 -13.03
C THR A 154 4.33 -10.87 -14.31
N HIS A 155 4.05 -9.60 -14.63
CA HIS A 155 3.18 -9.24 -15.74
C HIS A 155 3.89 -8.51 -16.88
N GLY A 156 5.20 -8.33 -16.79
CA GLY A 156 5.99 -7.66 -17.83
C GLY A 156 5.89 -6.14 -17.84
N ARG A 157 6.53 -5.52 -18.85
CA ARG A 157 6.53 -4.07 -19.03
C ARG A 157 5.59 -3.57 -20.13
N THR A 158 5.11 -4.48 -20.98
CA THR A 158 4.13 -4.17 -22.02
C THR A 158 2.75 -4.18 -21.43
N MET A 159 1.99 -3.10 -21.64
CA MET A 159 0.60 -3.01 -21.20
C MET A 159 -0.28 -3.92 -22.03
N ARG A 160 -1.13 -4.70 -21.36
CA ARG A 160 -2.17 -5.54 -21.96
C ARG A 160 -3.46 -5.27 -21.21
N TYR A 161 -4.58 -5.25 -21.93
CA TYR A 161 -5.85 -4.81 -21.37
C TYR A 161 -6.94 -5.85 -21.67
N HIS A 162 -7.84 -6.05 -20.70
CA HIS A 162 -9.17 -6.54 -21.03
C HIS A 162 -9.92 -5.47 -21.83
N SER A 163 -10.73 -5.89 -22.79
CA SER A 163 -11.64 -4.96 -23.48
C SER A 163 -12.61 -4.30 -22.48
N VAL A 164 -13.12 -3.13 -22.83
CA VAL A 164 -14.12 -2.43 -22.00
C VAL A 164 -15.38 -3.26 -21.86
N GLU A 165 -15.79 -3.96 -22.93
CA GLU A 165 -16.93 -4.86 -22.96
C GLU A 165 -16.74 -6.04 -22.00
N ARG A 166 -15.52 -6.59 -21.94
CA ARG A 166 -15.19 -7.65 -21.01
C ARG A 166 -15.27 -7.16 -19.56
N VAL A 167 -14.72 -5.98 -19.26
CA VAL A 167 -14.79 -5.38 -17.92
C VAL A 167 -16.23 -5.11 -17.52
N GLU A 168 -17.07 -4.58 -18.41
CA GLU A 168 -18.50 -4.36 -18.15
C GLU A 168 -19.22 -5.68 -17.82
N ASN A 169 -18.96 -6.73 -18.61
CA ASN A 169 -19.57 -8.03 -18.39
C ASN A 169 -19.14 -8.68 -17.06
N ASP A 170 -17.85 -8.54 -16.70
CA ASP A 170 -17.34 -9.08 -15.43
C ASP A 170 -17.92 -8.32 -14.23
N LEU A 171 -18.01 -6.99 -14.29
CA LEU A 171 -18.62 -6.17 -13.24
C LEU A 171 -20.11 -6.47 -13.10
N ARG A 172 -20.82 -6.69 -14.21
CA ARG A 172 -22.22 -7.10 -14.23
C ARG A 172 -22.42 -8.45 -13.56
N LYS A 173 -21.61 -9.46 -13.89
CA LYS A 173 -21.66 -10.78 -13.25
C LYS A 173 -21.38 -10.70 -11.76
N LEU A 174 -20.37 -9.95 -11.34
CA LEU A 174 -20.06 -9.76 -9.92
C LEU A 174 -21.25 -9.14 -9.18
N LYS A 175 -21.90 -8.14 -9.77
CA LYS A 175 -23.07 -7.50 -9.18
C LYS A 175 -24.29 -8.42 -9.15
N ASP A 176 -24.66 -9.00 -10.30
CA ASP A 176 -25.95 -9.68 -10.47
C ASP A 176 -25.94 -11.09 -9.90
N LEU A 177 -24.81 -11.82 -9.97
CA LEU A 177 -24.70 -13.20 -9.49
C LEU A 177 -24.15 -13.31 -8.07
N TYR A 178 -23.26 -12.38 -7.67
CA TYR A 178 -22.55 -12.46 -6.39
C TYR A 178 -22.83 -11.27 -5.46
N GLY A 179 -23.75 -10.38 -5.82
CA GLY A 179 -24.18 -9.27 -4.99
C GLY A 179 -23.08 -8.27 -4.67
N ALA A 180 -22.10 -8.07 -5.59
CA ALA A 180 -21.01 -7.13 -5.38
C ALA A 180 -21.53 -5.72 -5.10
N THR A 181 -21.08 -5.13 -4.01
CA THR A 181 -21.30 -3.73 -3.64
C THR A 181 -20.04 -2.91 -3.81
N LYS A 182 -18.87 -3.55 -3.74
CA LYS A 182 -17.56 -2.93 -3.81
C LYS A 182 -16.62 -3.66 -4.76
N ILE A 183 -15.87 -2.91 -5.55
CA ILE A 183 -14.84 -3.43 -6.45
C ILE A 183 -13.48 -2.82 -6.08
N ILE A 184 -12.45 -3.66 -6.02
CA ILE A 184 -11.09 -3.29 -5.71
C ILE A 184 -10.22 -3.56 -6.94
N PHE A 185 -9.76 -2.49 -7.58
CA PHE A 185 -8.90 -2.56 -8.75
C PHE A 185 -7.46 -2.89 -8.34
N GLN A 186 -6.90 -3.96 -8.92
CA GLN A 186 -5.57 -4.49 -8.62
C GLN A 186 -4.59 -4.35 -9.79
N ASP A 187 -4.90 -3.51 -10.75
CA ASP A 187 -4.07 -3.25 -11.92
C ASP A 187 -2.66 -2.75 -11.53
N ASP A 188 -1.62 -3.22 -12.21
CA ASP A 188 -0.25 -2.70 -12.00
C ASP A 188 -0.15 -1.24 -12.45
N HIS A 189 -0.87 -0.87 -13.51
CA HIS A 189 -0.91 0.48 -14.07
C HIS A 189 -2.24 0.76 -14.79
N LEU A 190 -3.28 1.07 -14.03
CA LEU A 190 -4.62 1.34 -14.55
C LEU A 190 -4.62 2.52 -15.55
N MET A 191 -3.83 3.57 -15.26
CA MET A 191 -3.82 4.86 -15.97
C MET A 191 -3.08 4.82 -17.33
N GLY A 192 -2.70 3.64 -17.82
CA GLY A 192 -1.95 3.51 -19.07
C GLY A 192 -2.71 3.94 -20.33
N ASP A 193 -4.04 3.90 -20.28
CA ASP A 193 -4.95 4.38 -21.32
C ASP A 193 -6.07 5.19 -20.67
N LYS A 194 -6.00 6.52 -20.79
CA LYS A 194 -6.97 7.43 -20.16
C LYS A 194 -8.39 7.28 -20.69
N ASP A 195 -8.56 7.10 -22.00
CA ASP A 195 -9.89 6.98 -22.62
C ASP A 195 -10.60 5.71 -22.14
N ARG A 196 -9.82 4.64 -21.96
CA ARG A 196 -10.31 3.40 -21.36
C ARG A 196 -10.72 3.61 -19.90
N VAL A 197 -9.93 4.35 -19.11
CA VAL A 197 -10.26 4.65 -17.71
C VAL A 197 -11.58 5.42 -17.62
N TYR A 198 -11.81 6.43 -18.45
CA TYR A 198 -13.10 7.15 -18.46
C TYR A 198 -14.28 6.19 -18.71
N LYS A 199 -14.17 5.28 -19.68
CA LYS A 199 -15.22 4.28 -19.97
C LYS A 199 -15.46 3.34 -18.78
N ILE A 200 -14.41 2.88 -18.11
CA ILE A 200 -14.53 2.04 -16.91
C ILE A 200 -15.21 2.79 -15.76
N LEU A 201 -14.85 4.05 -15.54
CA LEU A 201 -15.46 4.89 -14.50
C LEU A 201 -16.96 5.12 -14.78
N ASP A 202 -17.35 5.32 -16.04
CA ASP A 202 -18.77 5.44 -16.43
C ASP A 202 -19.54 4.14 -16.15
N ILE A 203 -18.94 2.97 -16.40
CA ILE A 203 -19.54 1.66 -16.08
C ILE A 203 -19.70 1.48 -14.57
N VAL A 204 -18.65 1.80 -13.79
CA VAL A 204 -18.68 1.73 -12.32
C VAL A 204 -19.80 2.61 -11.76
N GLY A 205 -19.90 3.85 -12.25
CA GLY A 205 -20.94 4.80 -11.86
C GLY A 205 -22.35 4.32 -12.25
N LYS A 206 -22.53 3.79 -13.46
CA LYS A 206 -23.80 3.20 -13.94
C LYS A 206 -24.26 2.04 -13.06
N PHE A 207 -23.34 1.19 -12.62
CA PHE A 207 -23.66 0.08 -11.73
C PHE A 207 -23.78 0.48 -10.25
N LYS A 208 -23.48 1.72 -9.90
CA LYS A 208 -23.46 2.22 -8.52
C LYS A 208 -22.59 1.35 -7.59
N LEU A 209 -21.45 0.88 -8.11
CA LEU A 209 -20.48 0.12 -7.34
C LEU A 209 -19.53 1.08 -6.64
N GLN A 210 -19.28 0.85 -5.37
CA GLN A 210 -18.14 1.49 -4.71
C GLN A 210 -16.86 0.94 -5.33
N SER A 211 -15.88 1.79 -5.58
CA SER A 211 -14.61 1.34 -6.17
C SER A 211 -13.40 1.89 -5.42
N LEU A 212 -12.42 1.01 -5.19
CA LEU A 212 -11.16 1.32 -4.55
C LEU A 212 -10.01 1.05 -5.53
N TYR A 213 -9.03 1.94 -5.50
CA TYR A 213 -7.85 1.91 -6.35
C TYR A 213 -6.61 1.88 -5.47
N GLN A 214 -6.24 0.67 -5.02
CA GLN A 214 -5.11 0.46 -4.13
C GLN A 214 -3.77 0.53 -4.86
N ASN A 215 -3.79 0.15 -6.15
CA ASN A 215 -2.63 0.13 -7.03
C ASN A 215 -2.96 0.84 -8.35
N GLY A 216 -1.97 0.96 -9.23
CA GLY A 216 -2.17 1.34 -10.63
C GLY A 216 -2.40 2.82 -10.91
N LEU A 217 -2.53 3.67 -9.90
CA LEU A 217 -2.67 5.11 -10.10
C LEU A 217 -1.31 5.76 -10.35
N THR A 218 -1.30 6.74 -11.24
CA THR A 218 -0.13 7.60 -11.49
C THR A 218 -0.53 9.06 -11.39
N LEU A 219 0.10 9.79 -10.48
CA LEU A 219 -0.34 11.15 -10.11
C LEU A 219 -0.31 12.13 -11.29
N TYR A 220 0.62 11.99 -12.23
CA TYR A 220 0.66 12.87 -13.41
C TYR A 220 -0.55 12.68 -14.33
N ALA A 221 -1.20 11.51 -14.30
CA ALA A 221 -2.39 11.22 -15.10
C ALA A 221 -3.69 11.67 -14.41
N LEU A 222 -3.65 11.99 -13.10
CA LEU A 222 -4.76 12.51 -12.32
C LEU A 222 -4.84 14.04 -12.48
N ASP A 223 -5.21 14.51 -13.66
CA ASP A 223 -5.60 15.90 -13.89
C ASP A 223 -7.01 16.18 -13.35
N ARG A 224 -7.42 17.44 -13.28
CA ARG A 224 -8.72 17.83 -12.73
C ARG A 224 -9.89 17.12 -13.41
N PRO A 225 -9.98 17.03 -14.76
CA PRO A 225 -11.06 16.30 -15.44
C PRO A 225 -11.10 14.80 -15.07
N MET A 226 -9.96 14.16 -14.91
CA MET A 226 -9.88 12.75 -14.49
C MET A 226 -10.40 12.60 -13.04
N LEU A 227 -10.00 13.47 -12.12
CA LEU A 227 -10.49 13.44 -10.73
C LEU A 227 -12.01 13.70 -10.65
N GLU A 228 -12.54 14.58 -11.49
CA GLU A 228 -13.99 14.81 -11.61
C GLU A 228 -14.71 13.56 -12.13
N ALA A 229 -14.11 12.81 -13.07
CA ALA A 229 -14.67 11.54 -13.53
C ALA A 229 -14.68 10.49 -12.40
N PHE A 230 -13.59 10.38 -11.63
CA PHE A 230 -13.58 9.53 -10.43
C PHE A 230 -14.68 9.92 -9.45
N TYR A 231 -14.81 11.19 -9.15
CA TYR A 231 -15.86 11.69 -8.25
C TYR A 231 -17.27 11.39 -8.76
N LYS A 232 -17.53 11.62 -10.06
CA LYS A 232 -18.80 11.31 -10.73
C LYS A 232 -19.12 9.82 -10.71
N ALA A 233 -18.12 8.96 -10.82
CA ALA A 233 -18.26 7.52 -10.68
C ALA A 233 -18.55 7.03 -9.25
N GLY A 234 -18.63 7.94 -8.27
CA GLY A 234 -18.89 7.61 -6.87
C GLY A 234 -17.63 7.39 -6.03
N VAL A 235 -16.43 7.62 -6.57
CA VAL A 235 -15.18 7.49 -5.81
C VAL A 235 -15.07 8.62 -4.81
N ARG A 236 -14.86 8.27 -3.54
CA ARG A 236 -14.70 9.22 -2.43
C ARG A 236 -13.37 9.03 -1.69
N HIS A 237 -12.57 8.07 -2.11
CA HIS A 237 -11.28 7.78 -1.51
C HIS A 237 -10.26 7.36 -2.56
N LEU A 238 -9.06 7.96 -2.55
CA LEU A 238 -7.95 7.60 -3.42
C LEU A 238 -6.66 7.40 -2.63
N MET A 239 -5.90 6.37 -3.04
CA MET A 239 -4.53 6.14 -2.59
C MET A 239 -3.58 6.87 -3.53
N LEU A 240 -2.84 7.85 -3.02
CA LEU A 240 -1.92 8.67 -3.82
C LEU A 240 -0.48 8.14 -3.68
N PRO A 241 0.14 7.57 -4.72
CA PRO A 241 1.51 7.06 -4.67
C PRO A 241 2.54 8.20 -4.76
N VAL A 242 2.67 8.98 -3.68
CA VAL A 242 3.60 10.12 -3.56
C VAL A 242 5.04 9.64 -3.45
N GLU A 243 5.26 8.55 -2.74
CA GLU A 243 6.49 7.82 -2.48
C GLU A 243 7.53 8.59 -1.67
N SER A 244 7.96 9.78 -2.11
CA SER A 244 8.94 10.59 -1.36
C SER A 244 8.70 12.08 -1.53
N GLY A 245 9.04 12.86 -0.50
CA GLY A 245 9.10 14.31 -0.58
C GLY A 245 10.43 14.85 -1.10
N SER A 246 11.48 14.03 -1.27
CA SER A 246 12.76 14.41 -1.87
C SER A 246 12.76 14.17 -3.38
N GLU A 247 13.01 15.22 -4.18
CA GLU A 247 13.11 15.08 -5.65
C GLU A 247 14.30 14.21 -6.05
N ARG A 248 15.41 14.26 -5.32
CA ARG A 248 16.56 13.40 -5.56
C ARG A 248 16.19 11.93 -5.37
N VAL A 249 15.52 11.60 -4.27
CA VAL A 249 15.08 10.24 -3.97
C VAL A 249 14.13 9.73 -5.05
N LEU A 250 13.12 10.52 -5.43
CA LEU A 250 12.18 10.17 -6.49
C LEU A 250 12.88 9.89 -7.83
N LYS A 251 13.78 10.80 -8.24
CA LYS A 251 14.41 10.76 -9.56
C LYS A 251 15.54 9.74 -9.63
N GLU A 252 16.48 9.79 -8.68
CA GLU A 252 17.75 9.06 -8.77
C GLU A 252 17.68 7.67 -8.14
N LEU A 253 16.99 7.56 -6.98
CA LEU A 253 16.94 6.30 -6.24
C LEU A 253 15.72 5.46 -6.62
N MET A 254 14.55 6.06 -6.69
CA MET A 254 13.31 5.36 -7.02
C MET A 254 13.06 5.24 -8.52
N LYS A 255 13.69 6.06 -9.35
CA LYS A 255 13.43 6.18 -10.81
C LYS A 255 11.94 6.39 -11.10
N LYS A 256 11.25 7.10 -10.21
CA LYS A 256 9.82 7.39 -10.35
C LYS A 256 9.65 8.72 -11.10
N PRO A 257 8.90 8.74 -12.22
CA PRO A 257 8.70 9.95 -13.03
C PRO A 257 7.66 10.88 -12.39
N LEU A 258 7.91 11.33 -11.16
CA LEU A 258 7.02 12.19 -10.39
C LEU A 258 7.74 13.44 -9.92
N LYS A 259 7.15 14.61 -10.18
CA LYS A 259 7.61 15.90 -9.65
C LYS A 259 6.76 16.28 -8.44
N LYS A 260 7.35 16.83 -7.38
CA LYS A 260 6.64 17.12 -6.12
C LYS A 260 5.41 18.03 -6.27
N HIS A 261 5.46 19.05 -7.17
CA HIS A 261 4.31 19.95 -7.39
C HIS A 261 3.08 19.22 -7.92
N ILE A 262 3.25 18.05 -8.57
CA ILE A 262 2.14 17.22 -9.04
C ILE A 262 1.41 16.62 -7.84
N SER A 263 2.14 16.10 -6.84
CA SER A 263 1.54 15.56 -5.63
C SER A 263 0.77 16.63 -4.85
N GLU A 264 1.35 17.85 -4.73
CA GLU A 264 0.69 18.99 -4.09
C GLU A 264 -0.61 19.35 -4.81
N ARG A 265 -0.59 19.45 -6.16
CA ARG A 265 -1.77 19.74 -6.97
C ARG A 265 -2.85 18.67 -6.85
N VAL A 266 -2.48 17.39 -7.03
CA VAL A 266 -3.47 16.30 -6.99
C VAL A 266 -4.14 16.21 -5.63
N ALA A 267 -3.40 16.30 -4.53
CA ALA A 267 -3.97 16.28 -3.20
C ALA A 267 -4.94 17.46 -2.96
N LYS A 268 -4.57 18.66 -3.44
CA LYS A 268 -5.44 19.85 -3.38
C LYS A 268 -6.72 19.65 -4.20
N ASP A 269 -6.60 19.22 -5.46
CA ASP A 269 -7.73 18.96 -6.36
C ASP A 269 -8.68 17.92 -5.77
N CYS A 270 -8.16 16.84 -5.17
CA CYS A 270 -8.97 15.84 -4.48
C CYS A 270 -9.75 16.43 -3.31
N ARG A 271 -9.09 17.23 -2.46
CA ARG A 271 -9.76 17.89 -1.32
C ARG A 271 -10.88 18.82 -1.77
N GLU A 272 -10.64 19.64 -2.78
CA GLU A 272 -11.68 20.54 -3.35
C GLU A 272 -12.87 19.79 -3.93
N LEU A 273 -12.67 18.56 -4.41
CA LEU A 273 -13.74 17.69 -4.91
C LEU A 273 -14.40 16.85 -3.81
N GLY A 274 -13.92 16.90 -2.56
CA GLY A 274 -14.42 16.05 -1.48
C GLY A 274 -13.99 14.59 -1.61
N ILE A 275 -12.85 14.32 -2.26
CA ILE A 275 -12.22 13.00 -2.32
C ILE A 275 -11.20 12.91 -1.20
N TYR A 276 -11.42 12.00 -0.26
CA TYR A 276 -10.47 11.68 0.81
C TYR A 276 -9.21 11.03 0.23
N THR A 277 -8.03 11.39 0.73
CA THR A 277 -6.77 10.87 0.20
C THR A 277 -5.87 10.30 1.27
N ASN A 278 -5.28 9.13 0.97
CA ASN A 278 -4.14 8.58 1.69
C ASN A 278 -2.90 8.71 0.79
N ALA A 279 -1.89 9.45 1.24
CA ALA A 279 -0.62 9.54 0.54
C ALA A 279 0.32 8.41 0.99
N ASN A 280 0.71 7.54 0.08
CA ASN A 280 1.70 6.49 0.35
C ASN A 280 3.10 7.07 0.16
N CYS A 281 3.96 6.88 1.16
CA CYS A 281 5.34 7.32 1.17
C CYS A 281 6.26 6.17 1.60
N ILE A 282 7.49 6.17 1.08
CA ILE A 282 8.52 5.16 1.39
C ILE A 282 9.78 5.92 1.83
N ILE A 283 10.36 5.51 2.94
CA ILE A 283 11.64 6.02 3.46
C ILE A 283 12.64 4.89 3.67
N GLY A 284 13.91 5.22 3.74
CA GLY A 284 14.98 4.24 3.95
C GLY A 284 15.41 3.53 2.66
N MET A 285 15.34 4.21 1.51
CA MET A 285 15.88 3.69 0.25
C MET A 285 17.42 3.57 0.32
N PRO A 286 18.02 2.50 -0.24
CA PRO A 286 19.47 2.44 -0.40
C PRO A 286 20.02 3.69 -1.12
N GLY A 287 20.96 4.39 -0.47
CA GLY A 287 21.51 5.66 -0.96
C GLY A 287 20.73 6.92 -0.59
N GLU A 288 19.60 6.80 0.12
CA GLU A 288 18.92 7.93 0.74
C GLU A 288 19.73 8.40 1.95
N THR A 289 19.95 9.71 2.08
CA THR A 289 20.68 10.30 3.19
C THR A 289 19.74 10.77 4.29
N LYS A 290 20.27 10.99 5.48
CA LYS A 290 19.52 11.65 6.58
C LYS A 290 19.00 13.04 6.19
N ALA A 291 19.75 13.75 5.31
CA ALA A 291 19.32 15.05 4.78
C ALA A 291 18.12 14.91 3.85
N ASP A 292 18.10 13.89 2.97
CA ASP A 292 16.97 13.62 2.10
C ASP A 292 15.71 13.30 2.88
N MET A 293 15.81 12.50 3.95
CA MET A 293 14.65 12.18 4.80
C MET A 293 14.07 13.44 5.44
N ARG A 294 14.94 14.33 6.00
CA ARG A 294 14.47 15.60 6.59
C ARG A 294 13.85 16.53 5.55
N GLU A 295 14.47 16.68 4.38
CA GLU A 295 13.91 17.44 3.27
C GLU A 295 12.58 16.84 2.82
N GLY A 296 12.53 15.51 2.70
CA GLY A 296 11.33 14.76 2.32
C GLY A 296 10.17 15.04 3.27
N LEU A 297 10.40 14.96 4.58
CA LEU A 297 9.40 15.27 5.60
C LEU A 297 8.87 16.70 5.47
N LYS A 298 9.80 17.68 5.35
CA LYS A 298 9.44 19.11 5.17
C LYS A 298 8.57 19.33 3.93
N ASN A 299 8.90 18.69 2.81
CA ASN A 299 8.15 18.83 1.56
C ASN A 299 6.79 18.11 1.62
N LEU A 300 6.70 16.95 2.28
CA LEU A 300 5.44 16.20 2.44
C LEU A 300 4.39 16.99 3.23
N ARG A 301 4.77 17.87 4.16
CA ARG A 301 3.83 18.78 4.85
C ARG A 301 3.07 19.72 3.90
N ARG A 302 3.59 19.92 2.67
CA ARG A 302 2.93 20.74 1.63
C ARG A 302 1.88 19.95 0.83
N VAL A 303 1.97 18.63 0.86
CA VAL A 303 0.98 17.75 0.21
C VAL A 303 -0.25 17.69 1.12
N LYS A 304 -1.36 18.26 0.67
CA LYS A 304 -2.58 18.42 1.48
C LYS A 304 -3.46 17.15 1.47
N SER A 305 -2.82 15.98 1.65
CA SER A 305 -3.52 14.71 1.83
C SER A 305 -4.18 14.65 3.22
N ASN A 306 -5.28 13.91 3.34
CA ASN A 306 -5.97 13.72 4.62
C ASN A 306 -5.15 12.85 5.58
N TRP A 307 -4.50 11.81 5.05
CA TRP A 307 -3.68 10.89 5.83
C TRP A 307 -2.43 10.47 5.05
N PHE A 308 -1.37 10.08 5.75
CA PHE A 308 -0.13 9.58 5.17
C PHE A 308 0.13 8.16 5.66
N ASN A 309 0.36 7.24 4.73
CA ASN A 309 0.84 5.90 5.02
C ASN A 309 2.36 5.90 4.80
N ILE A 310 3.11 5.80 5.87
CA ILE A 310 4.57 5.79 5.81
C ILE A 310 5.03 4.35 5.85
N GLY A 311 5.62 3.89 4.75
CA GLY A 311 6.25 2.59 4.64
C GLY A 311 7.77 2.71 4.71
N ILE A 312 8.42 1.67 5.20
CA ILE A 312 9.86 1.51 5.15
C ILE A 312 10.22 0.75 3.87
N ALA A 313 11.29 1.17 3.21
CA ALA A 313 11.79 0.49 2.02
C ALA A 313 12.07 -0.99 2.33
N SER A 314 11.20 -1.85 1.82
CA SER A 314 11.33 -3.29 1.97
C SER A 314 11.94 -3.86 0.69
N PRO A 315 13.08 -4.57 0.77
CA PRO A 315 13.79 -5.09 -0.40
C PRO A 315 13.03 -6.28 -0.99
N VAL A 316 11.97 -5.98 -1.75
CA VAL A 316 11.14 -7.01 -2.39
C VAL A 316 11.96 -7.77 -3.43
N ILE A 317 11.99 -9.09 -3.31
CA ILE A 317 12.72 -9.98 -4.21
C ILE A 317 12.28 -9.74 -5.66
N GLY A 318 13.26 -9.57 -6.56
CA GLY A 318 13.03 -9.26 -7.98
C GLY A 318 12.99 -7.77 -8.30
N SER A 319 13.03 -6.88 -7.29
CA SER A 319 13.22 -5.44 -7.49
C SER A 319 14.71 -5.09 -7.67
N GLU A 320 15.00 -4.01 -8.41
CA GLU A 320 16.36 -3.48 -8.54
C GLU A 320 16.92 -3.08 -7.16
N MET A 321 16.07 -2.58 -6.27
CA MET A 321 16.44 -2.23 -4.90
C MET A 321 16.97 -3.44 -4.13
N HIS A 322 16.31 -4.59 -4.23
CA HIS A 322 16.76 -5.83 -3.59
C HIS A 322 18.13 -6.27 -4.13
N GLU A 323 18.30 -6.28 -5.46
CA GLU A 323 19.55 -6.64 -6.11
C GLU A 323 20.71 -5.71 -5.68
N LEU A 324 20.43 -4.39 -5.60
CA LEU A 324 21.40 -3.41 -5.12
C LEU A 324 21.77 -3.63 -3.65
N ALA A 325 20.76 -3.84 -2.78
CA ALA A 325 20.97 -4.02 -1.36
C ALA A 325 21.79 -5.29 -1.06
N GLN A 326 21.54 -6.39 -1.77
CA GLN A 326 22.36 -7.60 -1.67
C GLN A 326 23.79 -7.38 -2.16
N LYS A 327 23.97 -6.76 -3.33
CA LYS A 327 25.28 -6.49 -3.91
C LYS A 327 26.16 -5.61 -3.01
N LYS A 328 25.54 -4.67 -2.30
CA LYS A 328 26.22 -3.75 -1.38
C LYS A 328 26.39 -4.34 0.03
N GLY A 329 25.81 -5.49 0.32
CA GLY A 329 25.83 -6.08 1.66
C GLY A 329 24.94 -5.32 2.67
N TYR A 330 23.95 -4.59 2.19
CA TYR A 330 23.03 -3.80 3.05
C TYR A 330 21.94 -4.66 3.69
N ILE A 331 21.76 -5.89 3.21
CA ILE A 331 20.84 -6.88 3.76
C ILE A 331 21.53 -8.23 3.86
N SER A 332 21.07 -9.08 4.78
CA SER A 332 21.54 -10.47 4.84
C SER A 332 21.02 -11.28 3.64
N LYS A 333 21.71 -12.38 3.30
CA LYS A 333 21.28 -13.26 2.20
C LYS A 333 19.92 -13.91 2.44
N ASP A 334 19.53 -14.03 3.71
CA ASP A 334 18.25 -14.65 4.11
C ASP A 334 17.11 -13.64 4.26
N THR A 335 17.35 -12.38 3.89
CA THR A 335 16.31 -11.34 3.94
C THR A 335 15.31 -11.55 2.81
N MET A 336 14.15 -12.12 3.15
CA MET A 336 13.04 -12.34 2.22
C MET A 336 12.05 -11.14 2.16
N GLY A 337 12.46 -9.98 2.58
CA GLY A 337 11.72 -8.74 2.79
C GLY A 337 10.32 -8.64 2.19
N ALA A 338 9.32 -8.46 3.05
CA ALA A 338 7.97 -8.06 2.66
C ALA A 338 7.22 -7.36 3.81
N ASP A 339 7.92 -6.96 4.86
CA ASP A 339 7.32 -6.18 5.95
C ASP A 339 7.69 -4.70 5.76
N PHE A 340 6.73 -3.93 5.25
CA PHE A 340 6.89 -2.49 5.00
C PHE A 340 6.91 -1.63 6.27
N HIS A 341 6.80 -2.24 7.45
CA HIS A 341 6.88 -1.56 8.75
C HIS A 341 8.16 -1.91 9.52
N LYS A 342 9.02 -2.76 8.96
CA LYS A 342 10.26 -3.20 9.60
C LYS A 342 11.47 -2.82 8.77
N ALA A 343 12.35 -2.01 9.35
CA ALA A 343 13.63 -1.67 8.74
C ALA A 343 14.59 -2.86 8.80
N VAL A 344 15.07 -3.30 7.64
CA VAL A 344 16.04 -4.41 7.50
C VAL A 344 17.29 -3.98 6.74
N ILE A 345 17.25 -2.85 6.05
CA ILE A 345 18.37 -2.31 5.28
C ILE A 345 19.27 -1.50 6.22
N HIS A 346 20.57 -1.69 6.13
CA HIS A 346 21.58 -0.83 6.77
C HIS A 346 22.50 -0.24 5.70
N THR A 347 22.93 0.97 5.88
CA THR A 347 23.86 1.65 4.97
C THR A 347 24.97 2.33 5.75
N GLU A 348 25.91 2.94 5.06
CA GLU A 348 26.96 3.75 5.71
C GLU A 348 26.38 5.00 6.40
N ASP A 349 25.26 5.53 5.90
CA ASP A 349 24.64 6.78 6.38
C ASP A 349 23.73 6.57 7.60
N TRP A 350 23.09 5.39 7.72
CA TRP A 350 22.10 5.14 8.76
C TRP A 350 21.90 3.65 9.06
N THR A 351 21.38 3.39 10.24
CA THR A 351 21.02 2.03 10.74
C THR A 351 19.52 1.76 10.57
N PRO A 352 19.08 0.49 10.60
CA PRO A 352 17.66 0.15 10.63
C PRO A 352 16.89 0.86 11.76
N ALA A 353 17.49 0.97 12.95
CA ALA A 353 16.88 1.65 14.09
C ALA A 353 16.61 3.14 13.81
N TYR A 354 17.51 3.81 13.09
CA TYR A 354 17.31 5.21 12.69
C TYR A 354 16.13 5.36 11.73
N VAL A 355 16.01 4.48 10.73
CA VAL A 355 14.90 4.52 9.77
C VAL A 355 13.58 4.20 10.45
N GLN A 356 13.58 3.24 11.39
CA GLN A 356 12.40 2.91 12.19
C GLN A 356 11.92 4.10 13.04
N GLU A 357 12.86 4.86 13.63
CA GLU A 357 12.54 6.08 14.36
C GLU A 357 12.02 7.18 13.42
N MET A 358 12.64 7.35 12.25
CA MET A 358 12.18 8.34 11.25
C MET A 358 10.80 8.03 10.71
N GLU A 359 10.46 6.76 10.45
CA GLU A 359 9.10 6.36 10.07
C GLU A 359 8.08 6.83 11.10
N TYR A 360 8.40 6.61 12.38
CA TYR A 360 7.54 7.02 13.46
C TYR A 360 7.40 8.54 13.56
N ILE A 361 8.50 9.30 13.39
CA ILE A 361 8.50 10.77 13.35
C ILE A 361 7.65 11.28 12.19
N PHE A 362 7.83 10.71 10.97
CA PHE A 362 6.99 11.07 9.81
C PHE A 362 5.52 10.87 10.11
N ASN A 363 5.17 9.73 10.71
CA ASN A 363 3.79 9.42 11.08
C ASN A 363 3.23 10.44 12.08
N LEU A 364 3.96 10.72 13.19
CA LEU A 364 3.52 11.68 14.20
C LEU A 364 3.37 13.08 13.64
N GLU A 365 4.31 13.51 12.80
CA GLU A 365 4.26 14.86 12.25
C GLU A 365 3.16 15.03 11.20
N LEU A 366 3.11 14.15 10.21
CA LEU A 366 2.20 14.33 9.07
C LEU A 366 0.75 14.03 9.43
N ASN A 367 0.53 13.03 10.32
CA ASN A 367 -0.83 12.60 10.65
C ASN A 367 -1.40 13.26 11.92
N PHE A 368 -0.55 13.88 12.76
CA PHE A 368 -1.02 14.49 14.00
C PHE A 368 -0.60 15.95 14.12
N VAL A 369 0.71 16.25 14.20
CA VAL A 369 1.22 17.61 14.47
C VAL A 369 0.85 18.59 13.35
N TYR A 370 1.04 18.17 12.09
CA TYR A 370 0.71 18.94 10.88
C TYR A 370 -0.46 18.30 10.12
N ASN A 371 -1.46 17.79 10.85
CA ASN A 371 -2.62 17.17 10.26
C ASN A 371 -3.41 18.17 9.39
N ASN A 372 -3.56 17.86 8.11
CA ASN A 372 -4.18 18.77 7.16
C ASN A 372 -5.69 18.98 7.42
N ASP A 373 -6.41 17.98 7.92
CA ASP A 373 -7.85 18.13 8.22
C ASP A 373 -8.08 19.11 9.38
N ILE A 374 -7.15 19.13 10.37
CA ILE A 374 -7.15 20.15 11.42
C ILE A 374 -6.80 21.54 10.84
N GLU A 375 -5.81 21.63 9.93
CA GLU A 375 -5.41 22.88 9.28
C GLU A 375 -6.60 23.51 8.50
N TYR A 376 -7.41 22.66 7.86
CA TYR A 376 -8.61 23.09 7.11
C TYR A 376 -9.88 23.19 7.98
N GLU A 377 -9.75 23.05 9.29
CA GLU A 377 -10.87 23.08 10.26
C GLU A 377 -11.91 21.96 10.03
N GLU A 378 -11.55 20.87 9.34
CA GLU A 378 -12.36 19.68 9.10
C GLU A 378 -12.29 18.72 10.30
N TYR A 379 -12.68 19.21 11.48
CA TYR A 379 -12.47 18.51 12.76
C TYR A 379 -13.17 17.15 12.88
N GLU A 380 -14.33 16.99 12.25
CA GLU A 380 -15.04 15.70 12.24
C GLU A 380 -14.25 14.65 11.46
N LEU A 381 -13.68 15.06 10.32
CA LEU A 381 -12.88 14.19 9.48
C LEU A 381 -11.57 13.79 10.16
N ALA A 382 -10.88 14.78 10.76
CA ALA A 382 -9.67 14.54 11.56
C ALA A 382 -9.95 13.57 12.73
N LEU A 383 -11.06 13.78 13.44
CA LEU A 383 -11.47 12.98 14.59
C LEU A 383 -11.67 11.51 14.20
N ARG A 384 -12.27 11.22 13.04
CA ARG A 384 -12.42 9.84 12.53
C ARG A 384 -11.05 9.15 12.40
N GLY A 385 -10.05 9.83 11.83
CA GLY A 385 -8.68 9.33 11.73
C GLY A 385 -8.09 8.98 13.11
N PHE A 386 -8.20 9.89 14.08
CA PHE A 386 -7.68 9.67 15.44
C PHE A 386 -8.43 8.56 16.17
N MET A 387 -9.74 8.46 16.00
CA MET A 387 -10.55 7.38 16.57
C MET A 387 -10.16 6.02 16.00
N ASN A 388 -9.86 5.94 14.70
CA ASN A 388 -9.37 4.71 14.09
C ASN A 388 -8.03 4.27 14.68
N VAL A 389 -7.10 5.21 14.92
CA VAL A 389 -5.84 4.92 15.63
C VAL A 389 -6.11 4.41 17.05
N LEU A 390 -6.99 5.06 17.81
CA LEU A 390 -7.33 4.65 19.19
C LEU A 390 -8.07 3.30 19.26
N ARG A 391 -8.78 2.91 18.20
CA ARG A 391 -9.40 1.58 18.11
C ARG A 391 -8.34 0.48 18.09
N VAL A 392 -7.24 0.68 17.37
CA VAL A 392 -6.13 -0.27 17.26
C VAL A 392 -5.16 -0.14 18.44
N ARG A 393 -4.82 1.09 18.81
CA ARG A 393 -3.85 1.39 19.85
C ARG A 393 -4.43 2.36 20.90
N LYS A 394 -5.04 1.79 21.92
CA LYS A 394 -5.78 2.52 22.95
C LYS A 394 -4.93 3.47 23.80
N ASP A 395 -3.62 3.25 23.88
CA ASP A 395 -2.64 4.04 24.64
C ASP A 395 -1.94 5.14 23.81
N HIS A 396 -2.44 5.45 22.61
CA HIS A 396 -1.81 6.40 21.71
C HIS A 396 -2.05 7.85 22.19
N ALA A 397 -1.03 8.45 22.86
CA ALA A 397 -1.15 9.77 23.48
C ALA A 397 -1.45 10.90 22.48
N PHE A 398 -0.81 10.90 21.30
CA PHE A 398 -1.07 11.90 20.24
C PHE A 398 -2.51 11.82 19.73
N ALA A 399 -3.00 10.62 19.47
CA ALA A 399 -4.38 10.46 19.01
C ALA A 399 -5.39 10.94 20.08
N ALA A 400 -5.12 10.68 21.37
CA ALA A 400 -5.95 11.20 22.46
C ALA A 400 -5.89 12.73 22.54
N TYR A 401 -4.70 13.34 22.40
CA TYR A 401 -4.53 14.80 22.41
C TYR A 401 -5.31 15.46 21.29
N TYR A 402 -5.12 15.01 20.05
CA TYR A 402 -5.77 15.64 18.88
C TYR A 402 -7.26 15.29 18.78
N ALA A 403 -7.70 14.13 19.29
CA ALA A 403 -9.13 13.85 19.45
C ALA A 403 -9.78 14.82 20.47
N ALA A 404 -9.09 15.18 21.55
CA ALA A 404 -9.57 16.21 22.45
C ALA A 404 -9.64 17.58 21.76
N VAL A 405 -8.62 17.96 20.97
CA VAL A 405 -8.62 19.22 20.18
C VAL A 405 -9.84 19.26 19.26
N CYS A 406 -10.11 18.19 18.50
CA CYS A 406 -11.27 18.13 17.61
C CYS A 406 -12.59 18.26 18.39
N ASN A 407 -12.75 17.52 19.48
CA ASN A 407 -14.00 17.54 20.26
C ASN A 407 -14.31 18.92 20.85
N ILE A 408 -13.31 19.64 21.36
CA ILE A 408 -13.55 20.98 21.89
C ILE A 408 -13.94 21.96 20.78
N LYS A 409 -13.33 21.85 19.59
CA LYS A 409 -13.66 22.66 18.41
C LYS A 409 -15.06 22.37 17.88
N LEU A 410 -15.54 21.13 18.00
CA LEU A 410 -16.88 20.69 17.66
C LEU A 410 -17.93 21.00 18.78
N GLY A 411 -17.52 21.59 19.91
CA GLY A 411 -18.41 21.89 21.02
C GLY A 411 -18.74 20.70 21.94
N ASN A 412 -18.10 19.54 21.74
CA ASN A 412 -18.36 18.29 22.46
C ASN A 412 -17.58 18.24 23.78
N LYS A 413 -17.95 19.07 24.76
CA LYS A 413 -17.23 19.19 26.05
C LYS A 413 -17.06 17.86 26.80
N LYS A 414 -18.08 17.00 26.81
CA LYS A 414 -18.02 15.70 27.49
C LYS A 414 -16.92 14.81 26.89
N GLU A 415 -16.84 14.72 25.57
CA GLU A 415 -15.81 13.93 24.88
C GLU A 415 -14.43 14.57 25.02
N PHE A 416 -14.34 15.91 24.97
CA PHE A 416 -13.10 16.61 25.30
C PHE A 416 -12.52 16.17 26.65
N GLU A 417 -13.32 16.19 27.72
CA GLU A 417 -12.89 15.76 29.07
C GLU A 417 -12.47 14.28 29.09
N ARG A 418 -13.17 13.45 28.34
CA ARG A 418 -12.80 12.02 28.19
C ARG A 418 -11.42 11.86 27.57
N PHE A 419 -11.15 12.52 26.44
CA PHE A 419 -9.87 12.43 25.76
C PHE A 419 -8.75 13.15 26.47
N LEU A 420 -9.04 14.24 27.18
CA LEU A 420 -8.09 14.90 28.07
C LEU A 420 -7.57 13.94 29.15
N LYS A 421 -8.48 13.23 29.84
CA LYS A 421 -8.09 12.20 30.83
C LYS A 421 -7.29 11.06 30.20
N LEU A 422 -7.63 10.65 28.97
CA LEU A 422 -6.92 9.62 28.24
C LEU A 422 -5.48 10.06 27.92
N PHE A 423 -5.32 11.29 27.43
CA PHE A 423 -4.02 11.90 27.21
C PHE A 423 -3.20 12.00 28.51
N GLU A 424 -3.77 12.52 29.58
CA GLU A 424 -3.11 12.62 30.90
C GLU A 424 -2.61 11.26 31.40
N LYS A 425 -3.37 10.20 31.15
CA LYS A 425 -3.01 8.83 31.52
C LYS A 425 -1.76 8.33 30.78
N TYR A 426 -1.64 8.64 29.50
CA TYR A 426 -0.63 8.00 28.65
C TYR A 426 0.57 8.89 28.25
N LYS A 427 0.48 10.22 28.35
CA LYS A 427 1.53 11.15 27.90
C LYS A 427 2.91 10.92 28.51
N ASN A 428 2.96 10.38 29.73
CA ASN A 428 4.22 10.11 30.45
C ASN A 428 4.70 8.63 30.28
N PHE A 429 4.05 7.85 29.44
CA PHE A 429 4.58 6.52 29.11
C PHE A 429 5.90 6.67 28.35
N PRO A 430 6.90 5.78 28.59
CA PRO A 430 8.25 5.91 28.02
C PRO A 430 8.27 6.16 26.51
N LEU A 431 7.33 5.53 25.79
CA LEU A 431 7.19 5.72 24.35
C LEU A 431 6.74 7.14 23.98
N TRP A 432 5.82 7.74 24.76
CA TRP A 432 5.16 9.00 24.42
C TRP A 432 5.83 10.23 25.01
N GLU A 433 6.45 10.10 26.19
CA GLU A 433 6.98 11.19 26.97
C GLU A 433 7.96 12.07 26.15
N LYS A 434 8.95 11.42 25.53
CA LYS A 434 9.93 12.09 24.66
C LYS A 434 9.24 12.94 23.58
N TYR A 435 8.30 12.36 22.85
CA TYR A 435 7.63 13.05 21.75
C TYR A 435 6.62 14.10 22.25
N CYS A 436 5.91 13.87 23.36
CA CYS A 436 5.05 14.88 23.97
C CYS A 436 5.85 16.13 24.40
N ILE A 437 7.07 15.95 24.92
CA ILE A 437 7.98 17.05 25.26
C ILE A 437 8.43 17.76 23.98
N GLU A 438 8.93 17.01 23.00
CA GLU A 438 9.46 17.53 21.73
C GLU A 438 8.43 18.38 20.99
N TYR A 439 7.17 17.91 20.89
CA TYR A 439 6.09 18.63 20.20
C TYR A 439 5.26 19.53 21.13
N ASN A 440 5.69 19.74 22.37
CA ASN A 440 5.01 20.57 23.36
C ASN A 440 3.52 20.23 23.54
N LEU A 441 3.21 18.93 23.59
CA LEU A 441 1.86 18.43 23.85
C LEU A 441 1.65 18.38 25.38
N THR A 442 1.01 19.40 25.94
CA THR A 442 0.80 19.52 27.37
C THR A 442 -0.67 19.63 27.73
N THR A 443 -1.02 19.16 28.94
CA THR A 443 -2.36 19.33 29.50
C THR A 443 -2.75 20.81 29.60
N ALA A 444 -1.81 21.69 29.98
CA ALA A 444 -2.06 23.12 30.09
C ALA A 444 -2.44 23.74 28.73
N ARG A 445 -1.70 23.41 27.65
CA ARG A 445 -2.00 23.83 26.28
C ARG A 445 -3.35 23.31 25.82
N LEU A 446 -3.69 22.05 26.12
CA LEU A 446 -4.97 21.47 25.72
C LEU A 446 -6.14 22.16 26.46
N LYS A 447 -6.01 22.44 27.75
CA LYS A 447 -7.01 23.21 28.52
C LYS A 447 -7.14 24.66 28.06
N SER A 448 -6.07 25.32 27.63
CA SER A 448 -6.12 26.68 27.08
C SER A 448 -6.94 26.73 25.76
N ILE A 449 -6.80 25.73 24.90
CA ILE A 449 -7.60 25.60 23.67
C ILE A 449 -9.10 25.51 24.01
N GLY A 450 -9.44 24.78 25.09
CA GLY A 450 -10.82 24.63 25.57
C GLY A 450 -11.45 25.90 26.15
N ASN A 451 -10.64 26.81 26.64
CA ASN A 451 -11.12 28.05 27.28
C ASN A 451 -11.18 29.25 26.29
N ASP A 452 -10.56 29.14 25.13
CA ASP A 452 -10.46 30.23 24.17
C ASP A 452 -11.70 30.27 23.26
N LYS A 453 -12.56 31.31 23.45
CA LYS A 453 -13.71 31.58 22.59
C LYS A 453 -13.34 32.19 21.24
N LYS A 454 -12.08 32.60 21.03
CA LYS A 454 -11.57 33.13 19.76
C LYS A 454 -10.91 32.01 18.96
N LYS A 455 -10.99 32.06 17.64
CA LYS A 455 -10.27 31.14 16.73
C LYS A 455 -8.80 31.02 17.17
N VAL A 456 -8.45 29.93 17.83
CA VAL A 456 -7.05 29.60 18.10
C VAL A 456 -6.50 29.09 16.79
N THR A 457 -5.83 29.91 16.04
CA THR A 457 -4.91 29.47 15.01
C THR A 457 -3.85 28.68 15.77
N LEU A 458 -3.82 27.37 15.62
CA LEU A 458 -2.70 26.55 16.07
C LEU A 458 -1.48 27.09 15.32
N ASN A 459 -0.65 27.91 16.01
CA ASN A 459 0.59 28.44 15.44
C ASN A 459 1.54 27.27 15.24
N LEU A 460 1.35 26.54 14.13
CA LEU A 460 2.22 25.45 13.67
C LEU A 460 3.55 25.98 13.10
N THR A 461 3.72 27.31 13.02
CA THR A 461 4.81 27.99 12.31
C THR A 461 6.06 28.28 13.14
N LYS A 462 6.17 27.83 14.39
CA LYS A 462 7.36 28.08 15.21
C LYS A 462 8.18 26.84 15.54
N PHE A 463 8.59 26.09 14.52
CA PHE A 463 9.64 25.07 14.66
C PHE A 463 10.61 25.12 13.47
N ASP A 464 11.13 26.31 13.16
CA ASP A 464 12.33 26.46 12.33
C ASP A 464 13.64 26.17 13.11
N GLY A 465 13.54 25.61 14.31
CA GLY A 465 14.64 25.44 15.25
C GLY A 465 15.33 24.07 15.26
N MET A 466 15.23 23.24 14.21
CA MET A 466 15.91 21.93 14.17
C MET A 466 17.34 21.98 13.56
N ASP A 467 17.97 23.14 13.47
CA ASP A 467 19.33 23.23 12.94
C ASP A 467 20.45 22.98 13.96
N SER A 468 20.16 22.63 15.22
CA SER A 468 21.22 22.59 16.24
C SER A 468 21.19 21.45 17.25
N HIS A 469 20.47 20.38 17.10
CA HIS A 469 20.60 19.26 18.04
C HIS A 469 21.29 18.07 17.40
N GLY A 470 22.58 18.04 17.75
CA GLY A 470 23.48 16.95 17.49
C GLY A 470 22.97 15.63 18.03
N ALA A 471 23.43 14.60 17.36
CA ALA A 471 23.25 13.21 17.71
C ALA A 471 23.20 12.99 19.22
N ALA A 472 22.07 12.60 19.73
CA ALA A 472 21.99 11.98 21.04
C ALA A 472 22.84 10.70 20.97
N LYS A 473 23.89 10.66 21.77
CA LYS A 473 24.74 9.49 21.95
C LYS A 473 23.88 8.37 22.51
N PHE A 474 23.60 7.38 21.69
CA PHE A 474 23.18 6.08 22.19
C PHE A 474 24.43 5.24 22.42
N GLY A 475 24.76 5.00 23.67
CA GLY A 475 25.70 3.96 24.10
C GLY A 475 25.05 2.59 24.01
N PRO A 476 25.89 1.53 24.15
CA PRO A 476 25.68 0.19 23.62
C PRO A 476 24.48 -0.54 24.15
#